data_917f9a206e39a9066882c902398feffe
#
_entry.id   917f9a206e39a9066882c902398feffe
#
_cell.length_a   1.000
_cell.length_b   1.000
_cell.length_c   1.000
_cell.angle_alpha   90.00
_cell.angle_beta   90.00
_cell.angle_gamma   90.00
#
_symmetry.space_group_name_H-M   'P 1'
#
loop_
_entity.id
_entity.type
_entity.pdbx_description
1 polymer ?
#
loop_
_entity_poly.entity_id
_entity_poly.type
_entity_poly.pdbx_seq_one_letter_code
_entity_poly.pdbx_strand_id
1 'polypeptide(L)'
;MKLKVAVIGGGPAGIIAAGAAAERGHDVLLFEKNEQLGKKLFITGKGRCNITNAAPIEEFFDNIVTNRNFLYSSLYTFDNNAIIDLLGRYGLSTKVERGNRVFPKSDKSSDVIKAFKRYLDQVGVDIRLNSEVSHIKYDGESFTVFIKNGGEFTFDRLVVTTGGKSYPAT
;
A
#
# COMPACT_ATOMS: atom_id res chain seq x y z
N MET A 1 -1.05 20.00 -13.48
CA MET A 1 0.16 19.48 -14.15
C MET A 1 0.26 17.98 -13.87
N LYS A 2 0.44 17.15 -14.87
CA LYS A 2 0.61 15.71 -14.75
C LYS A 2 2.07 15.41 -14.36
N LEU A 3 2.29 14.70 -13.27
CA LEU A 3 3.61 14.35 -12.77
C LEU A 3 3.88 12.85 -12.97
N LYS A 4 5.16 12.50 -13.13
CA LYS A 4 5.64 11.11 -13.03
C LYS A 4 6.00 10.81 -11.59
N VAL A 5 5.36 9.81 -10.99
CA VAL A 5 5.53 9.44 -9.58
C VAL A 5 6.07 8.02 -9.48
N ALA A 6 7.19 7.85 -8.76
CA ALA A 6 7.65 6.54 -8.36
C ALA A 6 7.11 6.18 -6.97
N VAL A 7 6.62 4.96 -6.82
CA VAL A 7 6.30 4.36 -5.52
C VAL A 7 7.16 3.13 -5.32
N ILE A 8 7.93 3.07 -4.22
CA ILE A 8 8.84 1.96 -3.93
C ILE A 8 8.30 1.10 -2.80
N GLY A 9 7.92 -0.12 -3.14
CA GLY A 9 7.35 -1.12 -2.23
C GLY A 9 5.86 -1.34 -2.48
N GLY A 10 5.50 -2.54 -2.92
CA GLY A 10 4.14 -3.00 -3.26
C GLY A 10 3.35 -3.56 -2.08
N GLY A 11 3.64 -3.10 -0.85
CA GLY A 11 2.82 -3.35 0.34
C GLY A 11 1.56 -2.48 0.38
N PRO A 12 0.68 -2.64 1.40
CA PRO A 12 -0.57 -1.88 1.49
C PRO A 12 -0.38 -0.36 1.39
N ALA A 13 0.64 0.19 2.05
CA ALA A 13 0.94 1.63 2.00
C ALA A 13 1.29 2.09 0.58
N GLY A 14 2.12 1.32 -0.14
CA GLY A 14 2.49 1.65 -1.52
C GLY A 14 1.33 1.50 -2.49
N ILE A 15 0.49 0.49 -2.32
CA ILE A 15 -0.71 0.29 -3.12
C ILE A 15 -1.65 1.50 -2.99
N ILE A 16 -1.92 1.93 -1.76
CA ILE A 16 -2.80 3.09 -1.51
C ILE A 16 -2.16 4.38 -2.03
N ALA A 17 -0.87 4.59 -1.79
CA ALA A 17 -0.16 5.79 -2.27
C ALA A 17 -0.14 5.85 -3.81
N ALA A 18 0.13 4.73 -4.48
CA ALA A 18 0.14 4.64 -5.93
C ALA A 18 -1.25 4.92 -6.52
N GLY A 19 -2.28 4.25 -5.98
CA GLY A 19 -3.64 4.45 -6.43
C GLY A 19 -4.12 5.88 -6.23
N ALA A 20 -3.89 6.46 -5.04
CA ALA A 20 -4.28 7.83 -4.74
C ALA A 20 -3.57 8.88 -5.64
N ALA A 21 -2.34 8.64 -6.04
CA ALA A 21 -1.63 9.49 -6.99
C ALA A 21 -2.21 9.34 -8.42
N ALA A 22 -2.51 8.12 -8.84
CA ALA A 22 -3.10 7.84 -10.15
C ALA A 22 -4.52 8.42 -10.28
N GLU A 23 -5.36 8.30 -9.23
CA GLU A 23 -6.69 8.93 -9.16
C GLU A 23 -6.65 10.45 -9.33
N ARG A 24 -5.53 11.09 -8.98
CA ARG A 24 -5.29 12.53 -9.19
C ARG A 24 -4.72 12.86 -10.58
N GLY A 25 -4.65 11.88 -11.47
CA GLY A 25 -4.24 12.05 -12.86
C GLY A 25 -2.72 12.04 -13.09
N HIS A 26 -1.94 11.53 -12.14
CA HIS A 26 -0.50 11.39 -12.29
C HIS A 26 -0.11 10.08 -12.96
N ASP A 27 1.04 10.04 -13.65
CA ASP A 27 1.65 8.82 -14.16
C ASP A 27 2.41 8.11 -13.03
N VAL A 28 1.93 6.94 -12.63
CA VAL A 28 2.47 6.24 -11.47
C VAL A 28 3.12 4.93 -11.85
N LEU A 29 4.36 4.73 -11.39
CA LEU A 29 5.10 3.49 -11.52
C LEU A 29 5.39 2.93 -10.11
N LEU A 30 4.85 1.74 -9.82
CA LEU A 30 5.04 1.03 -8.56
C LEU A 30 6.09 -0.07 -8.71
N PHE A 31 7.21 0.05 -8.00
CA PHE A 31 8.26 -0.97 -7.96
C PHE A 31 8.08 -1.90 -6.76
N GLU A 32 8.06 -3.20 -7.02
CA GLU A 32 8.05 -4.24 -5.99
C GLU A 32 9.19 -5.25 -6.27
N LYS A 33 10.00 -5.53 -5.24
CA LYS A 33 11.14 -6.46 -5.35
C LYS A 33 10.72 -7.91 -5.55
N ASN A 34 9.54 -8.28 -5.06
CA ASN A 34 9.01 -9.63 -5.11
C ASN A 34 8.19 -9.89 -6.38
N GLU A 35 7.86 -11.17 -6.58
CA GLU A 35 7.03 -11.67 -7.67
C GLU A 35 5.54 -11.31 -7.54
N GLN A 36 5.13 -10.74 -6.40
CA GLN A 36 3.73 -10.36 -6.13
C GLN A 36 3.63 -9.17 -5.19
N LEU A 37 2.54 -8.43 -5.30
CA LEU A 37 2.18 -7.38 -4.35
C LEU A 37 1.78 -7.99 -2.99
N GLY A 38 1.99 -7.21 -1.92
CA GLY A 38 1.45 -7.52 -0.61
C GLY A 38 2.01 -8.79 0.05
N LYS A 39 3.25 -9.20 -0.24
CA LYS A 39 3.84 -10.44 0.28
C LYS A 39 3.75 -10.54 1.81
N LYS A 40 4.03 -9.44 2.54
CA LYS A 40 3.84 -9.40 3.99
C LYS A 40 2.36 -9.45 4.39
N LEU A 41 1.49 -8.78 3.67
CA LEU A 41 0.05 -8.82 3.89
C LEU A 41 -0.50 -10.25 3.75
N PHE A 42 0.01 -11.00 2.77
CA PHE A 42 -0.40 -12.38 2.50
C PHE A 42 -0.26 -13.30 3.71
N ILE A 43 0.76 -13.11 4.55
CA ILE A 43 1.03 -13.95 5.72
C ILE A 43 0.37 -13.45 7.01
N THR A 44 -0.20 -12.24 7.03
CA THR A 44 -0.87 -11.70 8.21
C THR A 44 -2.14 -12.47 8.55
N GLY A 45 -2.54 -12.45 9.83
CA GLY A 45 -3.76 -13.14 10.28
C GLY A 45 -3.76 -14.65 10.01
N LYS A 46 -2.58 -15.30 10.02
CA LYS A 46 -2.41 -16.73 9.69
C LYS A 46 -2.89 -17.07 8.26
N GLY A 47 -2.57 -16.21 7.29
CA GLY A 47 -2.96 -16.37 5.89
C GLY A 47 -4.37 -15.87 5.55
N ARG A 48 -5.11 -15.33 6.52
CA ARG A 48 -6.46 -14.77 6.29
C ARG A 48 -6.47 -13.29 5.97
N CYS A 49 -5.41 -12.56 6.29
CA CYS A 49 -5.27 -11.10 6.25
C CYS A 49 -6.21 -10.37 7.21
N ASN A 50 -5.70 -9.95 8.37
CA ASN A 50 -6.39 -8.94 9.18
C ASN A 50 -6.21 -7.58 8.49
N ILE A 51 -7.28 -7.08 7.86
CA ILE A 51 -7.24 -5.86 7.02
C ILE A 51 -7.11 -4.62 7.87
N THR A 52 -7.99 -4.49 8.86
CA THR A 52 -8.07 -3.35 9.76
C THR A 52 -8.87 -3.73 11.02
N ASN A 53 -9.21 -2.73 11.82
CA ASN A 53 -10.12 -2.85 12.97
C ASN A 53 -11.36 -1.97 12.72
N ALA A 54 -12.55 -2.44 13.07
CA ALA A 54 -13.81 -1.74 12.89
C ALA A 54 -14.21 -0.87 14.11
N ALA A 55 -13.33 -0.69 15.07
CA ALA A 55 -13.57 0.23 16.19
C ALA A 55 -13.69 1.69 15.70
N PRO A 56 -14.37 2.57 16.44
CA PRO A 56 -14.34 4.00 16.20
C PRO A 56 -12.92 4.55 16.09
N ILE A 57 -12.70 5.53 15.22
CA ILE A 57 -11.35 6.03 14.93
C ILE A 57 -10.66 6.60 16.18
N GLU A 58 -11.43 7.13 17.11
CA GLU A 58 -10.94 7.67 18.38
C GLU A 58 -10.21 6.62 19.23
N GLU A 59 -10.71 5.37 19.21
CA GLU A 59 -10.08 4.25 19.94
C GLU A 59 -8.73 3.85 19.34
N PHE A 60 -8.46 4.17 18.08
CA PHE A 60 -7.14 3.93 17.48
C PHE A 60 -6.04 4.70 18.18
N PHE A 61 -6.33 5.96 18.57
CA PHE A 61 -5.34 6.82 19.22
C PHE A 61 -4.94 6.30 20.60
N ASP A 62 -5.84 5.64 21.31
CA ASP A 62 -5.56 5.06 22.63
C ASP A 62 -4.63 3.84 22.52
N ASN A 63 -4.59 3.21 21.35
CA ASN A 63 -3.76 2.04 21.06
C ASN A 63 -2.42 2.38 20.38
N ILE A 64 -2.16 3.67 20.07
CA ILE A 64 -0.88 4.12 19.50
C ILE A 64 0.09 4.44 20.62
N VAL A 65 1.13 3.62 20.76
CA VAL A 65 2.09 3.67 21.88
C VAL A 65 2.92 4.96 21.90
N THR A 66 3.33 5.48 20.71
CA THR A 66 4.19 6.66 20.63
C THR A 66 3.73 7.58 19.49
N ASN A 67 3.93 8.89 19.66
CA ASN A 67 3.67 9.91 18.61
C ASN A 67 2.28 9.84 17.97
N ARG A 68 1.24 9.51 18.72
CA ARG A 68 -0.13 9.40 18.20
C ARG A 68 -0.58 10.63 17.40
N ASN A 69 -0.17 11.83 17.83
CA ASN A 69 -0.53 13.08 17.16
C ASN A 69 0.02 13.19 15.73
N PHE A 70 1.15 12.52 15.44
CA PHE A 70 1.71 12.45 14.08
C PHE A 70 0.76 11.75 13.09
N LEU A 71 -0.02 10.79 13.56
CA LEU A 71 -0.93 10.01 12.72
C LEU A 71 -2.33 10.65 12.61
N TYR A 72 -2.60 11.73 13.33
CA TYR A 72 -3.93 12.35 13.39
C TYR A 72 -4.49 12.65 12.00
N SER A 73 -3.77 13.46 11.21
CA SER A 73 -4.20 13.84 9.86
C SER A 73 -4.39 12.63 8.95
N SER A 74 -3.48 11.66 9.01
CA SER A 74 -3.54 10.47 8.15
C SER A 74 -4.75 9.61 8.46
N LEU A 75 -5.04 9.36 9.75
CA LEU A 75 -6.15 8.52 10.18
C LEU A 75 -7.52 9.17 9.90
N TYR A 76 -7.63 10.49 10.00
CA TYR A 76 -8.87 11.19 9.64
C TYR A 76 -9.04 11.43 8.13
N THR A 77 -7.94 11.38 7.36
CA THR A 77 -8.01 11.49 5.88
C THR A 77 -8.35 10.16 5.22
N PHE A 78 -7.83 9.06 5.76
CA PHE A 78 -8.04 7.70 5.25
C PHE A 78 -8.14 6.73 6.43
N ASP A 79 -9.36 6.57 6.94
CA ASP A 79 -9.66 5.78 8.13
C ASP A 79 -9.88 4.28 7.82
N ASN A 80 -10.23 3.54 8.84
CA ASN A 80 -10.53 2.11 8.75
C ASN A 80 -11.78 1.80 7.91
N ASN A 81 -12.76 2.70 7.83
CA ASN A 81 -13.93 2.53 6.96
C ASN A 81 -13.54 2.79 5.51
N ALA A 82 -12.71 3.79 5.25
CA ALA A 82 -12.24 4.10 3.90
C ALA A 82 -11.54 2.91 3.22
N ILE A 83 -10.71 2.14 3.95
CA ILE A 83 -10.07 0.94 3.39
C ILE A 83 -11.07 -0.19 3.17
N ILE A 84 -12.07 -0.38 4.06
CA ILE A 84 -13.14 -1.38 3.89
C ILE A 84 -13.95 -1.06 2.65
N ASP A 85 -14.36 0.20 2.48
CA ASP A 85 -15.14 0.69 1.35
C ASP A 85 -14.37 0.60 0.04
N LEU A 86 -13.07 0.97 0.06
CA LEU A 86 -12.20 0.81 -1.10
C LEU A 86 -12.20 -0.64 -1.57
N LEU A 87 -11.87 -1.58 -0.69
CA LEU A 87 -11.81 -2.99 -1.03
C LEU A 87 -13.17 -3.54 -1.46
N GLY A 88 -14.26 -3.06 -0.84
CA GLY A 88 -15.64 -3.39 -1.21
C GLY A 88 -15.98 -2.99 -2.64
N ARG A 89 -15.60 -1.79 -3.07
CA ARG A 89 -15.76 -1.31 -4.47
C ARG A 89 -15.05 -2.22 -5.48
N TYR A 90 -13.96 -2.86 -5.07
CA TYR A 90 -13.21 -3.79 -5.91
C TYR A 90 -13.54 -5.27 -5.65
N GLY A 91 -14.73 -5.52 -5.08
CA GLY A 91 -15.35 -6.85 -5.02
C GLY A 91 -14.87 -7.71 -3.84
N LEU A 92 -14.36 -7.10 -2.77
CA LEU A 92 -14.02 -7.82 -1.54
C LEU A 92 -15.13 -7.64 -0.49
N SER A 93 -15.82 -8.72 -0.15
CA SER A 93 -16.70 -8.74 1.01
C SER A 93 -15.90 -9.00 2.28
N THR A 94 -16.17 -8.22 3.33
CA THR A 94 -15.52 -8.34 4.63
C THR A 94 -16.46 -8.83 5.72
N LYS A 95 -15.91 -9.28 6.84
CA LYS A 95 -16.60 -9.63 8.09
C LYS A 95 -15.82 -9.07 9.27
N VAL A 96 -16.55 -8.75 10.35
CA VAL A 96 -15.96 -8.33 11.62
C VAL A 96 -15.98 -9.52 12.58
N GLU A 97 -14.86 -9.81 13.20
CA GLU A 97 -14.68 -10.85 14.22
C GLU A 97 -14.42 -10.23 15.59
N ARG A 98 -14.29 -11.09 16.61
CA ARG A 98 -14.02 -10.68 18.01
C ARG A 98 -12.86 -9.66 18.07
N GLY A 99 -13.05 -8.61 18.84
CA GLY A 99 -12.08 -7.50 18.97
C GLY A 99 -12.08 -6.56 17.77
N ASN A 100 -13.21 -6.45 17.09
CA ASN A 100 -13.43 -5.57 15.93
C ASN A 100 -12.48 -5.82 14.76
N ARG A 101 -11.83 -7.00 14.69
CA ARG A 101 -10.90 -7.34 13.61
C ARG A 101 -11.65 -7.59 12.31
N VAL A 102 -11.18 -6.96 11.24
CA VAL A 102 -11.80 -7.07 9.91
C VAL A 102 -11.03 -8.05 9.05
N PHE A 103 -11.73 -9.06 8.55
CA PHE A 103 -11.20 -10.09 7.65
C PHE A 103 -12.01 -10.17 6.35
N PRO A 104 -11.45 -10.71 5.25
CA PRO A 104 -12.25 -11.09 4.10
C PRO A 104 -13.23 -12.21 4.48
N LYS A 105 -14.45 -12.18 3.95
CA LYS A 105 -15.45 -13.26 4.21
C LYS A 105 -14.95 -14.63 3.76
N SER A 106 -14.10 -14.68 2.74
CA SER A 106 -13.49 -15.90 2.21
C SER A 106 -12.40 -16.51 3.11
N ASP A 107 -11.93 -15.77 4.13
CA ASP A 107 -10.75 -16.12 4.93
C ASP A 107 -9.45 -16.34 4.10
N LYS A 108 -9.37 -15.71 2.92
CA LYS A 108 -8.21 -15.83 2.02
C LYS A 108 -7.54 -14.47 1.78
N SER A 109 -6.31 -14.33 2.22
CA SER A 109 -5.49 -13.13 1.95
C SER A 109 -5.31 -12.86 0.45
N SER A 110 -5.32 -13.90 -0.39
CA SER A 110 -5.27 -13.76 -1.85
C SER A 110 -6.39 -12.91 -2.42
N ASP A 111 -7.57 -12.93 -1.83
CA ASP A 111 -8.70 -12.16 -2.35
C ASP A 111 -8.57 -10.68 -2.01
N VAL A 112 -7.93 -10.35 -0.89
CA VAL A 112 -7.55 -8.96 -0.55
C VAL A 112 -6.55 -8.42 -1.58
N ILE A 113 -5.52 -9.21 -1.92
CA ILE A 113 -4.51 -8.84 -2.91
C ILE A 113 -5.13 -8.67 -4.31
N LYS A 114 -6.07 -9.55 -4.70
CA LYS A 114 -6.82 -9.41 -5.95
C LYS A 114 -7.64 -8.13 -6.01
N ALA A 115 -8.29 -7.74 -4.91
CA ALA A 115 -9.05 -6.49 -4.84
C ALA A 115 -8.12 -5.28 -5.00
N PHE A 116 -6.98 -5.25 -4.31
CA PHE A 116 -5.97 -4.22 -4.50
C PHE A 116 -5.42 -4.16 -5.93
N LYS A 117 -5.18 -5.31 -6.56
CA LYS A 117 -4.73 -5.35 -7.95
C LYS A 117 -5.77 -4.75 -8.88
N ARG A 118 -7.06 -5.12 -8.75
CA ARG A 118 -8.14 -4.51 -9.55
C ARG A 118 -8.21 -3.00 -9.36
N TYR A 119 -8.02 -2.52 -8.13
CA TYR A 119 -7.93 -1.08 -7.86
C TYR A 119 -6.84 -0.42 -8.68
N LEU A 120 -5.60 -0.91 -8.57
CA LEU A 120 -4.45 -0.35 -9.28
C LEU A 120 -4.61 -0.44 -10.81
N ASP A 121 -5.10 -1.55 -11.31
CA ASP A 121 -5.36 -1.77 -12.75
C ASP A 121 -6.40 -0.75 -13.27
N GLN A 122 -7.49 -0.52 -12.50
CA GLN A 122 -8.55 0.41 -12.92
C GLN A 122 -8.09 1.87 -12.92
N VAL A 123 -7.25 2.28 -11.97
CA VAL A 123 -6.74 3.66 -11.92
C VAL A 123 -5.49 3.88 -12.76
N GLY A 124 -4.98 2.84 -13.43
CA GLY A 124 -3.92 2.93 -14.42
C GLY A 124 -2.51 3.02 -13.83
N VAL A 125 -2.24 2.37 -12.70
CA VAL A 125 -0.88 2.27 -12.14
C VAL A 125 -0.07 1.22 -12.91
N ASP A 126 1.12 1.60 -13.41
CA ASP A 126 2.08 0.63 -13.95
C ASP A 126 2.80 -0.08 -12.79
N ILE A 127 2.75 -1.42 -12.77
CA ILE A 127 3.32 -2.25 -11.70
C ILE A 127 4.53 -3.00 -12.22
N ARG A 128 5.68 -2.81 -11.58
CA ARG A 128 6.94 -3.51 -11.88
C ARG A 128 7.29 -4.46 -10.75
N LEU A 129 6.91 -5.72 -10.91
CA LEU A 129 7.32 -6.82 -10.03
C LEU A 129 8.76 -7.25 -10.32
N ASN A 130 9.38 -7.99 -9.39
CA ASN A 130 10.78 -8.43 -9.47
C ASN A 130 11.76 -7.27 -9.74
N SER A 131 11.42 -6.07 -9.25
CA SER A 131 12.13 -4.83 -9.51
C SER A 131 12.64 -4.24 -8.19
N GLU A 132 13.75 -4.81 -7.70
CA GLU A 132 14.42 -4.32 -6.50
C GLU A 132 15.15 -3.02 -6.78
N VAL A 133 14.71 -1.93 -6.13
CA VAL A 133 15.40 -0.64 -6.18
C VAL A 133 16.68 -0.73 -5.36
N SER A 134 17.82 -0.48 -6.00
CA SER A 134 19.15 -0.54 -5.37
C SER A 134 19.53 0.78 -4.73
N HIS A 135 19.28 1.89 -5.41
CA HIS A 135 19.53 3.22 -4.89
C HIS A 135 18.71 4.28 -5.62
N ILE A 136 18.71 5.48 -5.09
CA ILE A 136 18.01 6.65 -5.60
C ILE A 136 18.99 7.82 -5.61
N LYS A 137 18.99 8.62 -6.69
CA LYS A 137 19.64 9.92 -6.75
C LYS A 137 18.61 11.02 -6.83
N TYR A 138 18.89 12.15 -6.22
CA TYR A 138 18.15 13.39 -6.36
C TYR A 138 19.11 14.48 -6.81
N ASP A 139 18.77 15.18 -7.90
CA ASP A 139 19.61 16.22 -8.50
C ASP A 139 19.15 17.66 -8.17
N GLY A 140 18.15 17.81 -7.33
CA GLY A 140 17.53 19.08 -6.97
C GLY A 140 16.17 19.31 -7.65
N GLU A 141 15.87 18.61 -8.76
CA GLU A 141 14.64 18.73 -9.54
C GLU A 141 13.91 17.40 -9.66
N SER A 142 14.62 16.31 -9.92
CA SER A 142 14.08 14.98 -10.21
C SER A 142 14.76 13.88 -9.41
N PHE A 143 14.06 12.73 -9.34
CA PHE A 143 14.57 11.52 -8.72
C PHE A 143 14.90 10.48 -9.79
N THR A 144 16.13 9.98 -9.79
CA THR A 144 16.52 8.82 -10.61
C THR A 144 16.51 7.57 -9.72
N VAL A 145 15.69 6.60 -10.08
CA VAL A 145 15.54 5.30 -9.41
C VAL A 145 16.31 4.24 -10.19
N PHE A 146 17.23 3.54 -9.54
CA PHE A 146 18.07 2.50 -10.12
C PHE A 146 17.60 1.11 -9.68
N ILE A 147 17.40 0.22 -10.64
CA ILE A 147 16.98 -1.17 -10.40
C ILE A 147 18.22 -2.06 -10.34
N LYS A 148 18.29 -2.97 -9.38
CA LYS A 148 19.43 -3.84 -9.09
C LYS A 148 19.91 -4.66 -10.28
N ASN A 149 18.99 -5.16 -11.09
CA ASN A 149 19.28 -5.99 -12.26
C ASN A 149 19.31 -5.19 -13.57
N GLY A 150 19.52 -3.89 -13.49
CA GLY A 150 19.64 -2.97 -14.62
C GLY A 150 18.38 -2.15 -14.88
N GLY A 151 18.61 -0.99 -15.47
CA GLY A 151 17.59 0.01 -15.75
C GLY A 151 17.59 1.15 -14.74
N GLU A 152 17.33 2.33 -15.28
CA GLU A 152 17.12 3.55 -14.50
C GLU A 152 15.89 4.29 -15.02
N PHE A 153 15.20 4.98 -14.11
CA PHE A 153 13.97 5.68 -14.40
C PHE A 153 13.95 7.01 -13.69
N THR A 154 13.52 8.07 -14.38
CA THR A 154 13.45 9.42 -13.81
C THR A 154 12.01 9.81 -13.51
N PHE A 155 11.81 10.44 -12.34
CA PHE A 155 10.52 10.82 -11.79
C PHE A 155 10.54 12.22 -11.19
N ASP A 156 9.40 12.91 -11.24
CA ASP A 156 9.21 14.22 -10.60
C ASP A 156 9.03 14.08 -9.08
N ARG A 157 8.45 12.98 -8.63
CA ARG A 157 8.14 12.71 -7.21
C ARG A 157 8.41 11.25 -6.86
N LEU A 158 8.71 11.04 -5.57
CA LEU A 158 9.03 9.74 -5.02
C LEU A 158 8.27 9.49 -3.72
N VAL A 159 7.71 8.29 -3.57
CA VAL A 159 7.11 7.79 -2.32
C VAL A 159 7.80 6.49 -1.92
N VAL A 160 8.37 6.45 -0.72
CA VAL A 160 9.07 5.26 -0.19
C VAL A 160 8.17 4.54 0.82
N THR A 161 7.82 3.30 0.51
CA THR A 161 6.89 2.46 1.29
C THR A 161 7.43 1.04 1.49
N THR A 162 8.72 0.93 1.75
CA THR A 162 9.44 -0.35 1.87
C THR A 162 9.06 -1.19 3.11
N GLY A 163 8.26 -0.61 4.00
CA GLY A 163 7.77 -1.28 5.20
C GLY A 163 8.79 -1.35 6.33
N GLY A 164 8.40 -2.03 7.40
CA GLY A 164 9.25 -2.23 8.58
C GLY A 164 10.08 -3.50 8.52
N LYS A 165 10.97 -3.68 9.52
CA LYS A 165 11.91 -4.82 9.61
C LYS A 165 11.28 -6.15 10.07
N SER A 166 9.98 -6.19 10.43
CA SER A 166 9.30 -7.44 10.74
C SER A 166 9.22 -8.34 9.51
N TYR A 167 9.47 -9.63 9.67
CA TYR A 167 9.54 -10.61 8.57
C TYR A 167 10.55 -10.21 7.47
N PRO A 168 11.85 -10.22 7.76
CA PRO A 168 12.88 -9.70 6.84
C PRO A 168 12.99 -10.46 5.52
N ALA A 169 12.43 -11.67 5.43
CA ALA A 169 12.39 -12.47 4.20
C ALA A 169 11.27 -12.08 3.21
N THR A 170 10.46 -11.04 3.56
CA THR A 170 9.35 -10.58 2.70
C THR A 170 9.63 -9.27 2.00
#